data_43319e95a7d980dec2830586d721d373
#
_entry.id   43319e95a7d980dec2830586d721d373
#
_cell.length_a   1.000
_cell.length_b   1.000
_cell.length_c   1.000
_cell.angle_alpha   90.00
_cell.angle_beta   90.00
_cell.angle_gamma   90.00
#
_symmetry.space_group_name_H-M   'P 1'
#
loop_
_entity.id
_entity.type
_entity.pdbx_description
1 polymer ?
#
loop_
_entity_poly.entity_id
_entity_poly.type
_entity_poly.pdbx_seq_one_letter_code
_entity_poly.pdbx_strand_id
1 'polypeptide(L)'
;MGVDVSADAVTAVVADGRGDVVSSVEKPVPNECRSDADRLAQEVGSAIRSLYASLTDDLDLSGGAPGVTALVVGISVPGVVDEDEGCVRRSEALGLQDTPLASLVRQSLSSWAAEVPGLSGGLEVRLYQDAGCGAWAESQWGAAGRDCLYLAVGERISSAVLLGGVPVLGEGWAGQVGRILVPDPDWSGERARLEDVASMCAMVKRHTAGKLDDSAVSFGSGGAAPEPGGCDDASDESFPQCASGLESLLGAIAAGDREARRVWDTGLDCLAELVAQGVGLLGPLDVVVNSELMPADEGAFLEPLRRRVADLVGDLPAPRLVAARLGAAAVVQGA
;
A
#
# COMPACT_ATOMS: atom_id res chain seq x y z
N MET A 1 4.69 15.91 10.73
CA MET A 1 5.31 15.41 9.50
C MET A 1 4.87 13.99 9.30
N GLY A 2 4.42 13.65 8.10
CA GLY A 2 4.19 12.28 7.68
C GLY A 2 5.36 11.77 6.84
N VAL A 3 5.70 10.50 7.02
CA VAL A 3 6.75 9.82 6.24
C VAL A 3 6.20 8.47 5.78
N ASP A 4 6.23 8.22 4.49
CA ASP A 4 5.93 6.91 3.93
C ASP A 4 7.21 6.19 3.53
N VAL A 5 7.33 4.93 3.96
CA VAL A 5 8.50 4.09 3.68
C VAL A 5 8.06 2.92 2.83
N SER A 6 8.39 2.96 1.55
CA SER A 6 8.22 1.84 0.63
C SER A 6 9.53 1.07 0.40
N ALA A 7 9.48 0.01 -0.39
CA ALA A 7 10.68 -0.74 -0.76
C ALA A 7 11.68 0.09 -1.58
N ASP A 8 11.18 1.09 -2.34
CA ASP A 8 11.97 1.82 -3.34
C ASP A 8 12.22 3.28 -2.95
N ALA A 9 11.39 3.85 -2.07
CA ALA A 9 11.47 5.26 -1.71
C ALA A 9 11.06 5.54 -0.25
N VAL A 10 11.60 6.63 0.29
CA VAL A 10 11.11 7.30 1.49
C VAL A 10 10.54 8.64 1.05
N THR A 11 9.25 8.83 1.24
CA THR A 11 8.55 10.08 0.96
C THR A 11 8.17 10.77 2.26
N ALA A 12 8.65 11.99 2.46
CA ALA A 12 8.33 12.78 3.65
C ALA A 12 7.54 14.02 3.24
N VAL A 13 6.46 14.34 3.99
CA VAL A 13 5.62 15.52 3.74
C VAL A 13 5.32 16.29 5.00
N VAL A 14 5.02 17.58 4.82
CA VAL A 14 4.26 18.37 5.78
C VAL A 14 2.97 18.80 5.11
N ALA A 15 1.86 18.51 5.76
CA ALA A 15 0.55 18.96 5.35
C ALA A 15 -0.01 19.99 6.36
N ASP A 16 -0.90 20.86 5.87
CA ASP A 16 -1.62 21.78 6.72
C ASP A 16 -2.84 21.08 7.40
N GLY A 17 -3.59 21.80 8.21
CA GLY A 17 -4.77 21.26 8.89
C GLY A 17 -5.93 20.88 7.96
N ARG A 18 -5.83 21.15 6.66
CA ARG A 18 -6.79 20.73 5.62
C ARG A 18 -6.34 19.52 4.85
N GLY A 19 -5.12 19.01 5.14
CA GLY A 19 -4.51 17.92 4.42
C GLY A 19 -3.75 18.36 3.16
N ASP A 20 -3.69 19.66 2.83
CA ASP A 20 -2.93 20.13 1.67
C ASP A 20 -1.43 20.03 1.94
N VAL A 21 -0.69 19.35 1.04
CA VAL A 21 0.76 19.21 1.17
C VAL A 21 1.45 20.55 0.94
N VAL A 22 2.17 21.01 1.97
CA VAL A 22 2.90 22.28 1.96
C VAL A 22 4.32 22.09 1.41
N SER A 23 4.98 21.01 1.80
CA SER A 23 6.31 20.65 1.32
C SER A 23 6.49 19.15 1.31
N SER A 24 7.29 18.65 0.37
CA SER A 24 7.58 17.23 0.23
C SER A 24 9.02 16.98 -0.19
N VAL A 25 9.55 15.86 0.25
CA VAL A 25 10.85 15.32 -0.16
C VAL A 25 10.70 13.84 -0.41
N GLU A 26 11.19 13.37 -1.54
CA GLU A 26 11.29 11.95 -1.88
C GLU A 26 12.75 11.56 -2.04
N LYS A 27 13.12 10.43 -1.49
CA LYS A 27 14.46 9.85 -1.60
C LYS A 27 14.36 8.38 -1.98
N PRO A 28 15.16 7.92 -2.95
CA PRO A 28 15.22 6.49 -3.25
C PRO A 28 15.81 5.72 -2.05
N VAL A 29 15.30 4.53 -1.80
CA VAL A 29 15.86 3.58 -0.84
C VAL A 29 16.85 2.69 -1.57
N PRO A 30 18.16 2.75 -1.24
CA PRO A 30 19.14 1.84 -1.82
C PRO A 30 18.80 0.38 -1.50
N ASN A 31 19.02 -0.53 -2.44
CA ASN A 31 18.80 -1.97 -2.23
C ASN A 31 19.52 -2.53 -1.00
N GLU A 32 20.64 -1.92 -0.62
CA GLU A 32 21.42 -2.26 0.58
C GLU A 32 20.69 -1.96 1.90
N CYS A 33 19.62 -1.16 1.87
CA CYS A 33 18.76 -0.88 3.04
C CYS A 33 17.73 -1.99 3.27
N ARG A 34 17.50 -2.86 2.28
CA ARG A 34 16.61 -4.01 2.44
C ARG A 34 17.23 -4.94 3.49
N SER A 35 16.43 -5.29 4.50
CA SER A 35 16.85 -6.10 5.66
C SER A 35 17.92 -5.46 6.56
N ASP A 36 18.27 -4.17 6.35
CA ASP A 36 19.16 -3.41 7.21
C ASP A 36 18.39 -2.24 7.87
N ALA A 37 17.89 -2.50 9.07
CA ALA A 37 17.04 -1.55 9.79
C ALA A 37 17.78 -0.25 10.18
N ASP A 38 19.08 -0.34 10.49
CA ASP A 38 19.88 0.84 10.86
C ASP A 38 20.09 1.76 9.66
N ARG A 39 20.40 1.21 8.49
CA ARG A 39 20.51 1.99 7.26
C ARG A 39 19.17 2.59 6.87
N LEU A 40 18.09 1.81 6.90
CA LEU A 40 16.75 2.33 6.61
C LEU A 40 16.38 3.49 7.55
N ALA A 41 16.65 3.36 8.85
CA ALA A 41 16.43 4.44 9.82
C ALA A 41 17.26 5.69 9.52
N GLN A 42 18.47 5.54 8.99
CA GLN A 42 19.31 6.66 8.55
C GLN A 42 18.72 7.37 7.33
N GLU A 43 18.22 6.62 6.34
CA GLU A 43 17.56 7.21 5.15
C GLU A 43 16.27 7.93 5.52
N VAL A 44 15.44 7.34 6.38
CA VAL A 44 14.26 8.01 6.94
C VAL A 44 14.65 9.30 7.67
N GLY A 45 15.66 9.23 8.54
CA GLY A 45 16.19 10.42 9.22
C GLY A 45 16.75 11.47 8.27
N SER A 46 17.38 11.04 7.16
CA SER A 46 17.87 11.93 6.11
C SER A 46 16.73 12.65 5.37
N ALA A 47 15.63 11.96 5.06
CA ALA A 47 14.45 12.55 4.44
C ALA A 47 13.80 13.61 5.35
N ILE A 48 13.63 13.27 6.64
CA ILE A 48 13.09 14.19 7.66
C ILE A 48 13.92 15.47 7.78
N ARG A 49 15.26 15.35 7.87
CA ARG A 49 16.16 16.50 7.93
C ARG A 49 16.09 17.37 6.68
N SER A 50 16.02 16.73 5.50
CA SER A 50 15.91 17.46 4.24
C SER A 50 14.59 18.23 4.12
N LEU A 51 13.48 17.60 4.53
CA LEU A 51 12.17 18.25 4.56
C LEU A 51 12.14 19.41 5.55
N TYR A 52 12.71 19.25 6.74
CA TYR A 52 12.80 20.32 7.72
C TYR A 52 13.63 21.51 7.22
N ALA A 53 14.77 21.26 6.56
CA ALA A 53 15.60 22.29 5.96
C ALA A 53 14.83 23.06 4.85
N SER A 54 14.16 22.35 3.95
CA SER A 54 13.32 22.98 2.92
C SER A 54 12.24 23.90 3.51
N LEU A 55 11.55 23.45 4.56
CA LEU A 55 10.55 24.28 5.24
C LEU A 55 11.11 25.54 5.88
N THR A 56 12.32 25.45 6.48
CA THR A 56 12.93 26.61 7.13
C THR A 56 13.44 27.62 6.11
N ASP A 57 13.91 27.17 4.96
CA ASP A 57 14.36 28.03 3.86
C ASP A 57 13.15 28.73 3.19
N ASP A 58 12.09 27.98 2.88
CA ASP A 58 10.89 28.51 2.22
C ASP A 58 10.14 29.56 3.07
N LEU A 59 10.17 29.42 4.39
CA LEU A 59 9.51 30.31 5.32
C LEU A 59 10.39 31.46 5.85
N ASP A 60 11.63 31.60 5.32
CA ASP A 60 12.66 32.55 5.79
C ASP A 60 12.90 32.49 7.33
N LEU A 61 12.87 31.27 7.85
CA LEU A 61 13.00 30.97 9.28
C LEU A 61 14.46 30.70 9.67
N SER A 62 15.42 31.45 9.11
CA SER A 62 16.86 31.29 9.33
C SER A 62 17.32 31.40 10.80
N GLY A 63 16.42 31.75 11.71
CA GLY A 63 16.60 31.76 13.17
C GLY A 63 15.90 30.60 13.91
N GLY A 64 15.44 29.57 13.21
CA GLY A 64 14.52 28.55 13.70
C GLY A 64 13.06 28.97 13.51
N ALA A 65 12.16 28.02 13.32
CA ALA A 65 10.72 28.31 13.18
C ALA A 65 10.18 28.91 14.50
N PRO A 66 9.80 30.20 14.54
CA PRO A 66 9.31 30.78 15.77
C PRO A 66 8.04 30.05 16.19
N GLY A 67 8.09 29.36 17.33
CA GLY A 67 6.94 28.66 17.90
C GLY A 67 6.91 27.14 17.65
N VAL A 68 7.82 26.55 16.87
CA VAL A 68 7.96 25.08 16.81
C VAL A 68 8.69 24.61 18.06
N THR A 69 7.94 24.10 19.02
CA THR A 69 8.50 23.62 20.29
C THR A 69 8.65 22.10 20.33
N ALA A 70 7.93 21.39 19.48
CA ALA A 70 7.97 19.92 19.37
C ALA A 70 7.80 19.49 17.91
N LEU A 71 8.44 18.40 17.55
CA LEU A 71 8.30 17.75 16.25
C LEU A 71 7.74 16.35 16.45
N VAL A 72 6.55 16.11 15.88
CA VAL A 72 5.96 14.79 15.82
C VAL A 72 6.11 14.27 14.40
N VAL A 73 6.65 13.08 14.25
CA VAL A 73 6.84 12.38 12.97
C VAL A 73 6.07 11.09 13.03
N GLY A 74 5.06 10.96 12.17
CA GLY A 74 4.40 9.70 11.88
C GLY A 74 5.09 9.01 10.71
N ILE A 75 5.30 7.72 10.82
CA ILE A 75 5.94 6.90 9.78
C ILE A 75 5.00 5.78 9.41
N SER A 76 4.57 5.74 8.14
CA SER A 76 3.86 4.58 7.59
C SER A 76 4.83 3.57 7.01
N VAL A 77 4.55 2.30 7.24
CA VAL A 77 5.30 1.18 6.67
C VAL A 77 4.35 0.07 6.20
N PRO A 78 4.69 -0.65 5.12
CA PRO A 78 3.94 -1.81 4.68
C PRO A 78 4.17 -3.00 5.60
N GLY A 79 3.11 -3.70 5.98
CA GLY A 79 3.19 -4.95 6.74
C GLY A 79 2.46 -4.92 8.07
N VAL A 80 2.94 -5.70 9.01
CA VAL A 80 2.37 -5.83 10.37
C VAL A 80 3.14 -4.92 11.31
N VAL A 81 2.45 -3.98 11.92
CA VAL A 81 3.02 -2.95 12.78
C VAL A 81 2.38 -3.02 14.17
N ASP A 82 3.23 -3.02 15.18
CA ASP A 82 2.84 -2.75 16.55
C ASP A 82 3.01 -1.24 16.81
N GLU A 83 1.91 -0.52 16.73
CA GLU A 83 1.91 0.94 16.82
C GLU A 83 2.26 1.43 18.23
N ASP A 84 1.86 0.68 19.27
CA ASP A 84 2.12 1.02 20.66
C ASP A 84 3.62 0.91 20.99
N GLU A 85 4.28 -0.14 20.49
CA GLU A 85 5.72 -0.34 20.70
C GLU A 85 6.60 0.36 19.64
N GLY A 86 6.00 0.84 18.53
CA GLY A 86 6.73 1.41 17.41
C GLY A 86 7.64 0.39 16.72
N CYS A 87 7.12 -0.84 16.56
CA CYS A 87 7.86 -1.99 16.08
C CYS A 87 7.24 -2.55 14.79
N VAL A 88 8.05 -2.79 13.77
CA VAL A 88 7.68 -3.58 12.60
C VAL A 88 7.76 -5.04 12.98
N ARG A 89 6.61 -5.69 13.21
CA ARG A 89 6.57 -7.13 13.50
C ARG A 89 6.95 -7.96 12.29
N ARG A 90 6.49 -7.55 11.13
CA ARG A 90 6.83 -8.20 9.85
C ARG A 90 6.56 -7.30 8.66
N SER A 91 7.57 -7.06 7.85
CA SER A 91 7.42 -6.43 6.53
C SER A 91 8.24 -7.22 5.50
N GLU A 92 7.55 -7.90 4.59
CA GLU A 92 8.23 -8.62 3.48
C GLU A 92 8.81 -7.63 2.47
N ALA A 93 8.13 -6.51 2.24
CA ALA A 93 8.60 -5.47 1.32
C ALA A 93 9.94 -4.85 1.76
N LEU A 94 10.12 -4.66 3.08
CA LEU A 94 11.31 -4.05 3.65
C LEU A 94 12.33 -5.10 4.16
N GLY A 95 11.97 -6.39 4.15
CA GLY A 95 12.80 -7.46 4.72
C GLY A 95 12.99 -7.35 6.23
N LEU A 96 12.04 -6.74 6.96
CA LEU A 96 12.14 -6.48 8.39
C LEU A 96 11.27 -7.46 9.21
N GLN A 97 11.80 -7.85 10.37
CA GLN A 97 11.10 -8.66 11.35
C GLN A 97 11.46 -8.22 12.77
N ASP A 98 10.45 -8.08 13.64
CA ASP A 98 10.58 -7.68 15.05
C ASP A 98 11.54 -6.50 15.25
N THR A 99 11.40 -5.48 14.40
CA THR A 99 12.32 -4.34 14.30
C THR A 99 11.76 -3.11 15.00
N PRO A 100 12.42 -2.53 16.01
CA PRO A 100 11.95 -1.33 16.72
C PRO A 100 12.26 -0.05 15.91
N LEU A 101 11.67 0.07 14.72
CA LEU A 101 12.02 1.09 13.71
C LEU A 101 11.82 2.52 14.24
N ALA A 102 10.76 2.78 15.01
CA ALA A 102 10.53 4.11 15.58
C ALA A 102 11.69 4.55 16.50
N SER A 103 12.23 3.61 17.28
CA SER A 103 13.37 3.88 18.16
C SER A 103 14.66 4.11 17.39
N LEU A 104 14.92 3.32 16.34
CA LEU A 104 16.09 3.49 15.48
C LEU A 104 16.07 4.84 14.75
N VAL A 105 14.91 5.24 14.20
CA VAL A 105 14.74 6.57 13.57
C VAL A 105 14.95 7.68 14.60
N ARG A 106 14.34 7.57 15.78
CA ARG A 106 14.54 8.56 16.85
C ARG A 106 16.03 8.68 17.22
N GLN A 107 16.74 7.56 17.30
CA GLN A 107 18.19 7.56 17.57
C GLN A 107 18.98 8.24 16.46
N SER A 108 18.67 7.96 15.18
CA SER A 108 19.34 8.57 14.02
C SER A 108 19.17 10.10 13.95
N LEU A 109 18.10 10.62 14.55
CA LEU A 109 17.77 12.04 14.58
C LEU A 109 18.21 12.76 15.86
N SER A 110 18.66 12.03 16.88
CA SER A 110 18.88 12.58 18.25
C SER A 110 19.85 13.76 18.29
N SER A 111 21.02 13.63 17.65
CA SER A 111 22.04 14.70 17.61
C SER A 111 21.53 15.93 16.85
N TRP A 112 20.90 15.72 15.70
CA TRP A 112 20.31 16.79 14.91
C TRP A 112 19.19 17.52 15.68
N ALA A 113 18.28 16.78 16.30
CA ALA A 113 17.17 17.38 17.07
C ALA A 113 17.66 18.25 18.23
N ALA A 114 18.78 17.87 18.85
CA ALA A 114 19.40 18.67 19.92
C ALA A 114 20.01 20.00 19.43
N GLU A 115 20.37 20.08 18.15
CA GLU A 115 20.95 21.28 17.51
C GLU A 115 19.88 22.20 16.91
N VAL A 116 18.62 21.71 16.72
CA VAL A 116 17.53 22.51 16.14
C VAL A 116 17.06 23.58 17.14
N PRO A 117 17.21 24.89 16.81
CA PRO A 117 16.81 25.95 17.69
C PRO A 117 15.29 25.91 17.96
N GLY A 118 14.90 25.99 19.24
CA GLY A 118 13.49 26.04 19.64
C GLY A 118 12.80 24.69 19.83
N LEU A 119 13.41 23.57 19.44
CA LEU A 119 12.84 22.22 19.61
C LEU A 119 12.96 21.72 21.07
N SER A 120 12.48 22.55 22.03
CA SER A 120 12.59 22.27 23.47
C SER A 120 11.60 21.19 23.96
N GLY A 121 10.52 20.95 23.23
CA GLY A 121 9.50 19.91 23.51
C GLY A 121 9.87 18.52 22.99
N GLY A 122 11.01 18.41 22.29
CA GLY A 122 11.56 17.14 21.84
C GLY A 122 11.03 16.63 20.50
N LEU A 123 11.55 15.47 20.15
CA LEU A 123 11.19 14.71 18.94
C LEU A 123 10.39 13.47 19.36
N GLU A 124 9.18 13.35 18.82
CA GLU A 124 8.36 12.15 18.92
C GLU A 124 8.31 11.45 17.57
N VAL A 125 8.53 10.14 17.54
CA VAL A 125 8.45 9.30 16.34
C VAL A 125 7.44 8.19 16.61
N ARG A 126 6.43 8.11 15.77
CA ARG A 126 5.38 7.08 15.82
C ARG A 126 5.40 6.27 14.52
N LEU A 127 4.99 5.02 14.64
CA LEU A 127 4.94 4.08 13.52
C LEU A 127 3.51 3.62 13.30
N TYR A 128 3.10 3.51 12.04
CA TYR A 128 1.75 3.15 11.62
C TYR A 128 1.77 2.18 10.45
N GLN A 129 0.69 1.41 10.30
CA GLN A 129 0.48 0.61 9.10
C GLN A 129 0.03 1.53 7.94
N ASP A 130 0.59 1.30 6.74
CA ASP A 130 0.33 2.06 5.52
C ASP A 130 -1.16 2.17 5.16
N ALA A 131 -1.88 1.05 5.09
CA ALA A 131 -3.30 1.06 4.79
C ALA A 131 -4.13 1.77 5.88
N GLY A 132 -3.71 1.70 7.15
CA GLY A 132 -4.32 2.43 8.26
C GLY A 132 -4.20 3.94 8.08
N CYS A 133 -3.01 4.43 7.70
CA CYS A 133 -2.78 5.83 7.36
C CYS A 133 -3.65 6.26 6.18
N GLY A 134 -3.68 5.47 5.09
CA GLY A 134 -4.50 5.77 3.92
C GLY A 134 -6.00 5.85 4.25
N ALA A 135 -6.49 4.92 5.03
CA ALA A 135 -7.88 4.90 5.50
C ALA A 135 -8.22 6.15 6.31
N TRP A 136 -7.33 6.51 7.25
CA TRP A 136 -7.53 7.67 8.10
C TRP A 136 -7.53 8.96 7.28
N ALA A 137 -6.57 9.16 6.39
CA ALA A 137 -6.51 10.33 5.52
C ALA A 137 -7.75 10.47 4.62
N GLU A 138 -8.18 9.38 3.98
CA GLU A 138 -9.40 9.37 3.17
C GLU A 138 -10.65 9.68 4.00
N SER A 139 -10.68 9.31 5.28
CA SER A 139 -11.77 9.65 6.20
C SER A 139 -11.76 11.12 6.63
N GLN A 140 -10.60 11.76 6.70
CA GLN A 140 -10.49 13.17 7.10
C GLN A 140 -10.68 14.13 5.93
N TRP A 141 -10.07 13.82 4.78
CA TRP A 141 -9.95 14.76 3.67
C TRP A 141 -10.40 14.19 2.31
N GLY A 142 -10.67 12.88 2.25
CA GLY A 142 -10.90 12.15 1.01
C GLY A 142 -12.36 11.74 0.76
N ALA A 143 -12.52 10.48 0.32
CA ALA A 143 -13.78 9.90 -0.13
C ALA A 143 -14.48 9.03 0.93
N ALA A 144 -13.79 8.67 2.03
CA ALA A 144 -14.32 7.78 3.05
C ALA A 144 -15.21 8.48 4.08
N GLY A 145 -16.16 7.72 4.63
CA GLY A 145 -16.83 8.06 5.87
C GLY A 145 -15.99 7.68 7.09
N ARG A 146 -16.57 7.89 8.30
CA ARG A 146 -15.94 7.47 9.56
C ARG A 146 -15.91 5.94 9.73
N ASP A 147 -16.81 5.25 9.06
CA ASP A 147 -16.87 3.80 9.01
C ASP A 147 -16.58 3.40 7.57
N CYS A 148 -15.44 2.81 7.33
CA CYS A 148 -15.03 2.41 5.99
C CYS A 148 -14.10 1.17 5.99
N LEU A 149 -14.10 0.48 4.87
CA LEU A 149 -13.05 -0.45 4.46
C LEU A 149 -12.20 0.25 3.39
N TYR A 150 -10.97 0.54 3.70
CA TYR A 150 -9.98 0.99 2.74
C TYR A 150 -9.29 -0.23 2.14
N LEU A 151 -9.22 -0.31 0.82
CA LEU A 151 -8.63 -1.42 0.08
C LEU A 151 -7.61 -0.86 -0.91
N ALA A 152 -6.34 -1.09 -0.64
CA ALA A 152 -5.25 -0.76 -1.55
C ALA A 152 -4.97 -1.96 -2.45
N VAL A 153 -5.06 -1.76 -3.78
CA VAL A 153 -4.83 -2.78 -4.81
C VAL A 153 -3.76 -2.26 -5.77
N GLY A 154 -2.53 -2.52 -5.47
CA GLY A 154 -1.36 -2.10 -6.24
C GLY A 154 -0.46 -3.28 -6.57
N GLU A 155 0.81 -3.16 -6.26
CA GLU A 155 1.78 -4.26 -6.33
C GLU A 155 1.37 -5.41 -5.40
N ARG A 156 0.91 -5.05 -4.20
CA ARG A 156 0.33 -5.95 -3.20
C ARG A 156 -1.10 -5.54 -2.90
N ILE A 157 -1.77 -6.30 -2.03
CA ILE A 157 -3.09 -5.96 -1.51
C ILE A 157 -3.00 -5.80 -0.01
N SER A 158 -3.34 -4.60 0.45
CA SER A 158 -3.52 -4.29 1.87
C SER A 158 -4.87 -3.64 2.12
N SER A 159 -5.33 -3.67 3.36
CA SER A 159 -6.57 -3.00 3.73
C SER A 159 -6.52 -2.47 5.16
N ALA A 160 -7.44 -1.56 5.47
CA ALA A 160 -7.71 -1.14 6.83
C ALA A 160 -9.20 -0.93 7.02
N VAL A 161 -9.68 -1.21 8.22
CA VAL A 161 -11.07 -0.94 8.63
C VAL A 161 -11.06 0.19 9.64
N LEU A 162 -11.88 1.22 9.39
CA LEU A 162 -12.17 2.27 10.34
C LEU A 162 -13.57 2.06 10.90
N LEU A 163 -13.72 2.12 12.21
CA LEU A 163 -15.01 2.13 12.91
C LEU A 163 -15.06 3.36 13.82
N GLY A 164 -16.02 4.25 13.58
CA GLY A 164 -16.10 5.52 14.28
C GLY A 164 -14.92 6.47 13.99
N GLY A 165 -14.18 6.26 12.91
CA GLY A 165 -12.96 7.00 12.57
C GLY A 165 -11.70 6.50 13.26
N VAL A 166 -11.75 5.31 13.88
CA VAL A 166 -10.62 4.68 14.58
C VAL A 166 -10.22 3.40 13.84
N PRO A 167 -8.94 3.20 13.52
CA PRO A 167 -8.47 1.97 12.89
C PRO A 167 -8.67 0.75 13.78
N VAL A 168 -9.10 -0.35 13.18
CA VAL A 168 -9.12 -1.67 13.82
C VAL A 168 -7.74 -2.29 13.65
N LEU A 169 -6.96 -2.36 14.74
CA LEU A 169 -5.55 -2.78 14.66
C LEU A 169 -5.36 -4.30 14.73
N GLY A 170 -6.15 -4.99 15.58
CA GLY A 170 -6.00 -6.46 15.74
C GLY A 170 -4.57 -6.89 16.04
N GLU A 171 -3.90 -6.20 16.96
CA GLU A 171 -2.47 -6.40 17.27
C GLU A 171 -1.55 -6.20 16.05
N GLY A 172 -1.94 -5.31 15.11
CA GLY A 172 -1.23 -5.03 13.86
C GLY A 172 -1.53 -6.03 12.72
N TRP A 173 -2.34 -7.08 12.97
CA TRP A 173 -2.66 -8.09 11.95
C TRP A 173 -3.93 -7.79 11.16
N ALA A 174 -4.79 -6.88 11.62
CA ALA A 174 -5.96 -6.50 10.86
C ALA A 174 -5.55 -5.87 9.51
N GLY A 175 -6.35 -6.14 8.47
CA GLY A 175 -6.08 -5.58 7.15
C GLY A 175 -5.07 -6.34 6.28
N GLN A 176 -4.45 -7.42 6.77
CA GLN A 176 -3.53 -8.27 5.99
C GLN A 176 -4.28 -9.19 5.00
N VAL A 177 -5.24 -8.62 4.27
CA VAL A 177 -6.16 -9.38 3.41
C VAL A 177 -5.48 -10.00 2.19
N GLY A 178 -4.40 -9.41 1.71
CA GLY A 178 -3.61 -9.96 0.60
C GLY A 178 -3.06 -11.35 0.89
N ARG A 179 -2.90 -11.71 2.17
CA ARG A 179 -2.37 -13.02 2.62
C ARG A 179 -3.44 -14.11 2.77
N ILE A 180 -4.72 -13.76 2.63
CA ILE A 180 -5.81 -14.74 2.69
C ILE A 180 -5.70 -15.69 1.51
N LEU A 181 -5.87 -16.99 1.79
CA LEU A 181 -5.86 -18.00 0.74
C LEU A 181 -7.22 -18.05 0.03
N VAL A 182 -7.20 -17.88 -1.27
CA VAL A 182 -8.35 -18.00 -2.19
C VAL A 182 -8.15 -19.22 -3.10
N PRO A 183 -9.21 -19.74 -3.75
CA PRO A 183 -9.03 -20.72 -4.81
C PRO A 183 -8.09 -20.17 -5.90
N ASP A 184 -7.12 -20.97 -6.31
CA ASP A 184 -6.24 -20.58 -7.42
C ASP A 184 -7.01 -20.70 -8.74
N PRO A 185 -7.17 -19.60 -9.50
CA PRO A 185 -7.92 -19.64 -10.75
C PRO A 185 -7.16 -20.31 -11.90
N ASP A 186 -5.86 -20.54 -11.76
CA ASP A 186 -4.98 -21.13 -12.77
C ASP A 186 -4.72 -22.63 -12.49
N TRP A 187 -4.88 -23.07 -11.22
CA TRP A 187 -4.64 -24.46 -10.80
C TRP A 187 -5.83 -25.03 -10.02
N SER A 188 -6.58 -25.92 -10.66
CA SER A 188 -7.77 -26.52 -10.04
C SER A 188 -7.45 -27.32 -8.79
N GLY A 189 -8.11 -26.99 -7.68
CA GLY A 189 -7.95 -27.66 -6.40
C GLY A 189 -6.85 -27.08 -5.50
N GLU A 190 -6.04 -26.17 -6.01
CA GLU A 190 -5.01 -25.46 -5.25
C GLU A 190 -5.55 -24.14 -4.67
N ARG A 191 -4.77 -23.52 -3.82
CA ARG A 191 -5.05 -22.22 -3.23
C ARG A 191 -3.82 -21.31 -3.36
N ALA A 192 -4.07 -20.04 -3.68
CA ALA A 192 -3.06 -19.01 -3.75
C ALA A 192 -3.39 -17.88 -2.77
N ARG A 193 -2.44 -17.00 -2.46
CA ARG A 193 -2.74 -15.78 -1.72
C ARG A 193 -3.58 -14.84 -2.60
N LEU A 194 -4.47 -14.09 -1.98
CA LEU A 194 -5.27 -13.11 -2.71
C LEU A 194 -4.40 -12.13 -3.51
N GLU A 195 -3.29 -11.67 -2.93
CA GLU A 195 -2.36 -10.77 -3.61
C GLU A 195 -1.67 -11.41 -4.83
N ASP A 196 -1.44 -12.72 -4.82
CA ASP A 196 -0.83 -13.45 -5.95
C ASP A 196 -1.83 -13.72 -7.09
N VAL A 197 -3.13 -13.48 -6.84
CA VAL A 197 -4.20 -13.66 -7.83
C VAL A 197 -4.74 -12.31 -8.32
N ALA A 198 -4.96 -11.37 -7.42
CA ALA A 198 -5.81 -10.21 -7.63
C ALA A 198 -5.11 -8.85 -7.43
N SER A 199 -3.82 -8.80 -7.06
CA SER A 199 -3.06 -7.55 -7.15
C SER A 199 -2.87 -7.15 -8.61
N MET A 200 -2.64 -5.86 -8.88
CA MET A 200 -2.42 -5.39 -10.25
C MET A 200 -1.20 -6.06 -10.88
N CYS A 201 -0.10 -6.18 -10.13
CA CYS A 201 1.10 -6.86 -10.62
C CYS A 201 0.89 -8.37 -10.81
N ALA A 202 0.11 -9.03 -9.95
CA ALA A 202 -0.22 -10.44 -10.12
C ALA A 202 -1.05 -10.68 -11.40
N MET A 203 -2.05 -9.85 -11.67
CA MET A 203 -2.84 -9.95 -12.91
C MET A 203 -1.97 -9.73 -14.16
N VAL A 204 -1.02 -8.80 -14.11
CA VAL A 204 -0.05 -8.59 -15.20
C VAL A 204 0.84 -9.83 -15.38
N LYS A 205 1.39 -10.38 -14.30
CA LYS A 205 2.24 -11.58 -14.33
C LYS A 205 1.50 -12.80 -14.91
N ARG A 206 0.28 -13.04 -14.44
CA ARG A 206 -0.57 -14.14 -14.93
C ARG A 206 -0.87 -14.00 -16.43
N HIS A 207 -1.16 -12.79 -16.90
CA HIS A 207 -1.38 -12.54 -18.33
C HIS A 207 -0.10 -12.79 -19.16
N THR A 208 1.07 -12.40 -18.64
CA THR A 208 2.35 -12.60 -19.34
C THR A 208 2.73 -14.07 -19.38
N ALA A 209 2.53 -14.81 -18.28
CA ALA A 209 2.78 -16.25 -18.21
C ALA A 209 1.92 -17.04 -19.21
N GLY A 210 0.63 -16.71 -19.33
CA GLY A 210 -0.28 -17.34 -20.33
C GLY A 210 0.19 -17.14 -21.76
N LYS A 211 0.76 -15.99 -22.10
CA LYS A 211 1.33 -15.74 -23.44
C LYS A 211 2.57 -16.57 -23.74
N LEU A 212 3.38 -16.88 -22.73
CA LEU A 212 4.57 -17.74 -22.90
C LEU A 212 4.18 -19.18 -23.18
N ASP A 213 3.16 -19.70 -22.50
CA ASP A 213 2.63 -21.06 -22.74
C ASP A 213 2.02 -21.21 -24.13
N ASP A 214 1.23 -20.25 -24.59
CA ASP A 214 0.68 -20.24 -25.95
C ASP A 214 1.77 -20.21 -27.05
N SER A 215 2.87 -19.54 -26.80
CA SER A 215 4.01 -19.52 -27.71
C SER A 215 4.81 -20.82 -27.70
N ALA A 216 4.82 -21.55 -26.57
CA ALA A 216 5.51 -22.84 -26.41
C ALA A 216 4.75 -24.01 -27.05
N VAL A 217 3.43 -23.93 -27.17
CA VAL A 217 2.59 -24.95 -27.81
C VAL A 217 2.84 -25.09 -29.33
N SER A 218 3.50 -24.10 -29.95
CA SER A 218 3.91 -24.19 -31.37
C SER A 218 5.20 -24.97 -31.62
N PHE A 219 5.90 -25.50 -30.61
CA PHE A 219 7.09 -26.31 -30.75
C PHE A 219 7.05 -27.57 -29.85
N GLY A 220 6.60 -28.69 -30.42
CA GLY A 220 7.05 -30.05 -30.14
C GLY A 220 6.94 -30.60 -28.70
N SER A 221 6.05 -31.54 -28.53
CA SER A 221 5.93 -32.51 -27.43
C SER A 221 7.25 -32.94 -26.80
N GLY A 222 7.41 -32.74 -25.51
CA GLY A 222 8.39 -33.44 -24.69
C GLY A 222 9.14 -32.55 -23.70
N GLY A 223 8.52 -32.16 -22.61
CA GLY A 223 9.19 -31.53 -21.46
C GLY A 223 8.43 -31.85 -20.17
N ALA A 224 9.13 -32.44 -19.21
CA ALA A 224 8.59 -32.76 -17.89
C ALA A 224 8.03 -31.49 -17.22
N ALA A 225 6.91 -31.63 -16.47
CA ALA A 225 6.37 -30.61 -15.65
C ALA A 225 7.43 -30.00 -14.73
N PRO A 226 7.49 -28.67 -14.57
CA PRO A 226 8.38 -28.05 -13.58
C PRO A 226 7.93 -28.50 -12.18
N GLU A 227 8.89 -28.90 -11.36
CA GLU A 227 8.70 -29.18 -9.94
C GLU A 227 8.10 -27.90 -9.27
N PRO A 228 7.22 -28.03 -8.26
CA PRO A 228 6.74 -26.90 -7.49
C PRO A 228 7.90 -26.35 -6.64
N GLY A 229 8.76 -25.59 -7.27
CA GLY A 229 9.84 -24.85 -6.63
C GLY A 229 9.27 -23.66 -5.88
N GLY A 230 9.70 -23.50 -4.61
CA GLY A 230 9.28 -22.43 -3.73
C GLY A 230 9.45 -21.06 -4.36
N CYS A 231 8.51 -20.17 -4.06
CA CYS A 231 8.46 -18.77 -4.47
C CYS A 231 9.51 -17.94 -3.70
N ASP A 232 10.77 -18.20 -3.91
CA ASP A 232 11.87 -17.49 -3.25
C ASP A 232 12.69 -16.66 -4.25
N ASP A 233 12.08 -15.96 -5.21
CA ASP A 233 12.78 -14.91 -5.97
C ASP A 233 11.81 -14.09 -6.85
N ALA A 234 10.76 -13.52 -6.27
CA ALA A 234 9.87 -12.58 -6.95
C ALA A 234 10.21 -11.10 -6.59
N SER A 235 11.50 -10.76 -6.51
CA SER A 235 11.92 -9.47 -5.96
C SER A 235 12.54 -8.50 -6.96
N ASP A 236 12.37 -8.67 -8.29
CA ASP A 236 13.05 -7.75 -9.21
C ASP A 236 12.23 -7.26 -10.43
N GLU A 237 10.90 -7.25 -10.35
CA GLU A 237 10.11 -6.49 -11.32
C GLU A 237 9.71 -5.15 -10.71
N SER A 238 10.41 -4.09 -11.12
CA SER A 238 10.17 -2.74 -10.66
C SER A 238 8.76 -2.25 -11.02
N PHE A 239 8.17 -1.42 -10.16
CA PHE A 239 6.86 -0.76 -10.33
C PHE A 239 6.59 -0.22 -11.76
N PRO A 240 7.55 0.40 -12.48
CA PRO A 240 7.37 0.80 -13.88
C PRO A 240 7.00 -0.34 -14.84
N GLN A 241 7.46 -1.56 -14.58
CA GLN A 241 7.14 -2.73 -15.42
C GLN A 241 5.69 -3.20 -15.20
N CYS A 242 5.20 -3.12 -13.97
CA CYS A 242 3.79 -3.41 -13.68
C CYS A 242 2.85 -2.42 -14.36
N ALA A 243 3.17 -1.12 -14.38
CA ALA A 243 2.32 -0.10 -15.03
C ALA A 243 2.20 -0.32 -16.54
N SER A 244 3.32 -0.53 -17.23
CA SER A 244 3.31 -0.83 -18.68
C SER A 244 2.63 -2.17 -19.00
N GLY A 245 2.79 -3.16 -18.12
CA GLY A 245 2.12 -4.46 -18.22
C GLY A 245 0.61 -4.34 -18.06
N LEU A 246 0.13 -3.46 -17.17
CA LEU A 246 -1.29 -3.20 -16.97
C LEU A 246 -1.92 -2.57 -18.22
N GLU A 247 -1.27 -1.59 -18.83
CA GLU A 247 -1.72 -1.02 -20.10
C GLU A 247 -1.83 -2.10 -21.20
N SER A 248 -0.84 -2.99 -21.29
CA SER A 248 -0.85 -4.12 -22.22
C SER A 248 -2.01 -5.08 -21.95
N LEU A 249 -2.27 -5.42 -20.68
CA LEU A 249 -3.39 -6.27 -20.27
C LEU A 249 -4.74 -5.65 -20.64
N LEU A 250 -4.96 -4.39 -20.31
CA LEU A 250 -6.19 -3.67 -20.62
C LEU A 250 -6.37 -3.49 -22.13
N GLY A 251 -5.30 -3.23 -22.87
CA GLY A 251 -5.32 -3.19 -24.34
C GLY A 251 -5.71 -4.53 -24.97
N ALA A 252 -5.21 -5.65 -24.43
CA ALA A 252 -5.58 -6.99 -24.87
C ALA A 252 -7.05 -7.28 -24.59
N ILE A 253 -7.56 -6.90 -23.42
CA ILE A 253 -8.99 -7.02 -23.07
C ILE A 253 -9.86 -6.24 -24.07
N ALA A 254 -9.48 -5.00 -24.39
CA ALA A 254 -10.19 -4.16 -25.35
C ALA A 254 -10.15 -4.75 -26.77
N ALA A 255 -9.08 -5.44 -27.15
CA ALA A 255 -8.93 -6.17 -28.40
C ALA A 255 -9.72 -7.50 -28.45
N GLY A 256 -10.34 -7.91 -27.33
CA GLY A 256 -11.16 -9.12 -27.25
C GLY A 256 -10.37 -10.40 -26.90
N ASP A 257 -9.15 -10.27 -26.36
CA ASP A 257 -8.36 -11.39 -25.87
C ASP A 257 -9.11 -12.07 -24.71
N ARG A 258 -9.39 -13.36 -24.88
CA ARG A 258 -10.19 -14.15 -23.93
C ARG A 258 -9.41 -14.49 -22.67
N GLU A 259 -8.11 -14.73 -22.80
CA GLU A 259 -7.25 -15.08 -21.67
C GLU A 259 -6.97 -13.83 -20.82
N ALA A 260 -6.66 -12.70 -21.44
CA ALA A 260 -6.54 -11.43 -20.75
C ALA A 260 -7.80 -11.10 -19.93
N ARG A 261 -8.98 -11.32 -20.53
CA ARG A 261 -10.25 -11.12 -19.84
C ARG A 261 -10.44 -12.10 -18.69
N ARG A 262 -10.11 -13.39 -18.86
CA ARG A 262 -10.18 -14.39 -17.80
C ARG A 262 -9.34 -14.00 -16.60
N VAL A 263 -8.09 -13.59 -16.83
CA VAL A 263 -7.17 -13.14 -15.77
C VAL A 263 -7.77 -11.96 -15.01
N TRP A 264 -8.26 -10.96 -15.72
CA TRP A 264 -8.87 -9.76 -15.14
C TRP A 264 -10.13 -10.09 -14.34
N ASP A 265 -11.05 -10.85 -14.92
CA ASP A 265 -12.32 -11.20 -14.30
C ASP A 265 -12.13 -12.03 -13.03
N THR A 266 -11.22 -13.02 -13.04
CA THR A 266 -10.93 -13.84 -11.85
C THR A 266 -10.30 -13.02 -10.71
N GLY A 267 -9.45 -12.03 -11.03
CA GLY A 267 -8.91 -11.09 -10.02
C GLY A 267 -10.03 -10.26 -9.39
N LEU A 268 -10.93 -9.71 -10.22
CA LEU A 268 -12.08 -8.95 -9.74
C LEU A 268 -13.05 -9.79 -8.92
N ASP A 269 -13.27 -11.05 -9.29
CA ASP A 269 -14.15 -11.97 -8.55
C ASP A 269 -13.60 -12.21 -7.13
N CYS A 270 -12.28 -12.46 -6.99
CA CYS A 270 -11.65 -12.62 -5.69
C CYS A 270 -11.75 -11.36 -4.81
N LEU A 271 -11.57 -10.15 -5.41
CA LEU A 271 -11.73 -8.89 -4.67
C LEU A 271 -13.19 -8.66 -4.26
N ALA A 272 -14.14 -9.01 -5.12
CA ALA A 272 -15.57 -8.87 -4.83
C ALA A 272 -16.00 -9.82 -3.69
N GLU A 273 -15.50 -11.06 -3.69
CA GLU A 273 -15.74 -12.02 -2.58
C GLU A 273 -15.20 -11.49 -1.25
N LEU A 274 -13.98 -10.92 -1.24
CA LEU A 274 -13.41 -10.29 -0.04
C LEU A 274 -14.32 -9.18 0.48
N VAL A 275 -14.77 -8.27 -0.39
CA VAL A 275 -15.63 -7.15 -0.01
C VAL A 275 -16.98 -7.66 0.50
N ALA A 276 -17.60 -8.63 -0.18
CA ALA A 276 -18.87 -9.21 0.24
C ALA A 276 -18.78 -9.91 1.61
N GLN A 277 -17.68 -10.63 1.89
CA GLN A 277 -17.42 -11.20 3.21
C GLN A 277 -17.26 -10.10 4.27
N GLY A 278 -16.56 -9.00 3.94
CA GLY A 278 -16.45 -7.81 4.80
C GLY A 278 -17.80 -7.23 5.16
N VAL A 279 -18.71 -7.08 4.18
CA VAL A 279 -20.09 -6.61 4.41
C VAL A 279 -20.86 -7.58 5.33
N GLY A 280 -20.68 -8.88 5.15
CA GLY A 280 -21.32 -9.88 6.01
C GLY A 280 -20.86 -9.84 7.46
N LEU A 281 -19.61 -9.41 7.72
CA LEU A 281 -19.01 -9.34 9.06
C LEU A 281 -19.22 -7.97 9.74
N LEU A 282 -19.10 -6.89 9.00
CA LEU A 282 -19.00 -5.52 9.53
C LEU A 282 -20.23 -4.66 9.19
N GLY A 283 -21.12 -5.16 8.33
CA GLY A 283 -22.19 -4.36 7.75
C GLY A 283 -21.75 -3.59 6.51
N PRO A 284 -22.64 -2.79 5.89
CA PRO A 284 -22.39 -2.09 4.64
C PRO A 284 -21.55 -0.81 4.87
N LEU A 285 -20.26 -0.98 5.13
CA LEU A 285 -19.31 0.13 5.23
C LEU A 285 -19.06 0.75 3.85
N ASP A 286 -18.65 2.02 3.82
CA ASP A 286 -18.05 2.59 2.62
C ASP A 286 -16.77 1.79 2.27
N VAL A 287 -16.63 1.41 1.01
CA VAL A 287 -15.42 0.76 0.50
C VAL A 287 -14.66 1.74 -0.37
N VAL A 288 -13.51 2.19 0.12
CA VAL A 288 -12.63 3.11 -0.62
C VAL A 288 -11.51 2.32 -1.26
N VAL A 289 -11.48 2.29 -2.57
CA VAL A 289 -10.49 1.54 -3.34
C VAL A 289 -9.38 2.47 -3.81
N ASN A 290 -8.17 2.21 -3.36
CA ASN A 290 -6.96 2.90 -3.81
C ASN A 290 -6.13 1.99 -4.71
N SER A 291 -5.67 2.50 -5.83
CA SER A 291 -4.73 1.81 -6.70
C SER A 291 -3.89 2.81 -7.48
N GLU A 292 -2.60 2.78 -7.27
CA GLU A 292 -1.64 3.63 -7.98
C GLU A 292 -1.53 3.27 -9.46
N LEU A 293 -1.82 2.01 -9.80
CA LEU A 293 -1.80 1.49 -11.17
C LEU A 293 -3.14 1.59 -11.88
N MET A 294 -4.18 2.07 -11.19
CA MET A 294 -5.50 2.16 -11.80
C MET A 294 -5.49 3.27 -12.87
N PRO A 295 -5.86 2.95 -14.13
CA PRO A 295 -6.11 4.00 -15.11
C PRO A 295 -7.20 4.91 -14.56
N ALA A 296 -7.16 6.20 -14.90
CA ALA A 296 -8.15 7.19 -14.49
C ALA A 296 -9.61 6.85 -14.91
N ASP A 297 -9.82 5.69 -15.52
CA ASP A 297 -11.11 5.17 -15.98
C ASP A 297 -11.69 4.20 -14.94
N GLU A 298 -12.60 4.72 -14.10
CA GLU A 298 -13.43 3.90 -13.19
C GLU A 298 -14.19 2.78 -13.92
N GLY A 299 -14.42 2.92 -15.22
CA GLY A 299 -15.16 1.97 -16.04
C GLY A 299 -14.47 0.61 -16.17
N ALA A 300 -13.14 0.57 -16.15
CA ALA A 300 -12.40 -0.67 -16.37
C ALA A 300 -12.29 -1.53 -15.09
N PHE A 301 -12.24 -0.92 -13.92
CA PHE A 301 -11.99 -1.62 -12.65
C PHE A 301 -13.14 -1.47 -11.65
N LEU A 302 -13.46 -0.25 -11.23
CA LEU A 302 -14.36 -0.02 -10.10
C LEU A 302 -15.82 -0.38 -10.43
N GLU A 303 -16.29 -0.06 -11.62
CA GLU A 303 -17.66 -0.37 -12.02
C GLU A 303 -17.95 -1.88 -12.18
N PRO A 304 -17.05 -2.67 -12.79
CA PRO A 304 -17.17 -4.13 -12.76
C PRO A 304 -17.09 -4.72 -11.36
N LEU A 305 -16.26 -4.16 -10.46
CA LEU A 305 -16.18 -4.59 -9.08
C LEU A 305 -17.48 -4.30 -8.32
N ARG A 306 -18.07 -3.10 -8.46
CA ARG A 306 -19.35 -2.73 -7.86
C ARG A 306 -20.46 -3.73 -8.21
N ARG A 307 -20.57 -4.11 -9.49
CA ARG A 307 -21.59 -5.08 -9.95
C ARG A 307 -21.40 -6.43 -9.29
N ARG A 308 -20.18 -6.96 -9.28
CA ARG A 308 -19.87 -8.25 -8.66
C ARG A 308 -20.19 -8.26 -7.15
N VAL A 309 -19.80 -7.20 -6.45
CA VAL A 309 -20.13 -7.07 -5.02
C VAL A 309 -21.63 -7.04 -4.81
N ALA A 310 -22.37 -6.26 -5.60
CA ALA A 310 -23.84 -6.19 -5.51
C ALA A 310 -24.51 -7.56 -5.73
N ASP A 311 -24.01 -8.34 -6.70
CA ASP A 311 -24.50 -9.69 -6.97
C ASP A 311 -24.20 -10.67 -5.80
N LEU A 312 -23.05 -10.52 -5.15
CA LEU A 312 -22.60 -11.42 -4.06
C LEU A 312 -23.27 -11.10 -2.71
N VAL A 313 -23.53 -9.83 -2.41
CA VAL A 313 -24.19 -9.47 -1.12
C VAL A 313 -25.66 -9.82 -1.08
N GLY A 314 -26.30 -10.07 -2.24
CA GLY A 314 -27.67 -10.56 -2.35
C GLY A 314 -28.67 -9.61 -1.68
N ASP A 315 -29.36 -10.11 -0.62
CA ASP A 315 -30.37 -9.34 0.12
C ASP A 315 -29.79 -8.36 1.16
N LEU A 316 -28.45 -8.37 1.37
CA LEU A 316 -27.80 -7.39 2.24
C LEU A 316 -27.70 -6.03 1.54
N PRO A 317 -27.70 -4.92 2.29
CA PRO A 317 -27.44 -3.62 1.71
C PRO A 317 -26.07 -3.58 1.02
N ALA A 318 -26.04 -3.21 -0.26
CA ALA A 318 -24.78 -3.07 -0.98
C ALA A 318 -23.94 -1.91 -0.41
N PRO A 319 -22.62 -2.11 -0.21
CA PRO A 319 -21.74 -1.05 0.24
C PRO A 319 -21.54 0.00 -0.86
N ARG A 320 -21.21 1.22 -0.48
CA ARG A 320 -20.79 2.25 -1.42
C ARG A 320 -19.32 2.05 -1.76
N LEU A 321 -19.01 1.58 -2.97
CA LEU A 321 -17.64 1.49 -3.47
C LEU A 321 -17.27 2.79 -4.19
N VAL A 322 -16.16 3.41 -3.81
CA VAL A 322 -15.66 4.65 -4.40
C VAL A 322 -14.14 4.57 -4.61
N ALA A 323 -13.65 5.29 -5.60
CA ALA A 323 -12.21 5.49 -5.74
C ALA A 323 -11.68 6.38 -4.61
N ALA A 324 -10.47 6.10 -4.14
CA ALA A 324 -9.73 6.96 -3.25
C ALA A 324 -9.54 8.34 -3.89
N ARG A 325 -9.74 9.39 -3.12
CA ARG A 325 -9.64 10.77 -3.61
C ARG A 325 -8.21 11.30 -3.51
N LEU A 326 -7.50 10.91 -2.47
CA LEU A 326 -6.14 11.37 -2.20
C LEU A 326 -5.09 10.54 -2.95
N GLY A 327 -5.46 9.34 -3.43
CA GLY A 327 -4.58 8.47 -4.19
C GLY A 327 -3.30 8.09 -3.43
N ALA A 328 -2.14 8.17 -4.08
CA ALA A 328 -0.85 7.84 -3.48
C ALA A 328 -0.48 8.73 -2.29
N ALA A 329 -0.98 9.96 -2.24
CA ALA A 329 -0.70 10.87 -1.13
C ALA A 329 -1.40 10.49 0.17
N ALA A 330 -2.46 9.66 0.12
CA ALA A 330 -3.25 9.29 1.29
C ALA A 330 -2.40 8.71 2.42
N VAL A 331 -1.47 7.82 2.09
CA VAL A 331 -0.66 7.10 3.07
C VAL A 331 0.25 8.05 3.83
N VAL A 332 0.99 8.90 3.12
CA VAL A 332 1.93 9.83 3.73
C VAL A 332 1.25 11.00 4.44
N GLN A 333 0.04 11.39 4.00
CA GLN A 333 -0.77 12.40 4.68
C GLN A 333 -1.40 11.87 5.97
N GLY A 334 -1.70 10.57 6.02
CA GLY A 334 -2.28 9.92 7.18
C GLY A 334 -1.28 9.52 8.26
N ALA A 335 0.00 9.45 7.92
CA ALA A 335 1.09 9.22 8.84
C ALA A 335 1.43 10.49 9.64
#